data_545ffc7bfe72247231a1b452dd8519ef
#
_entry.id   545ffc7bfe72247231a1b452dd8519ef
#
_cell.length_a   1.000
_cell.length_b   1.000
_cell.length_c   1.000
_cell.angle_alpha   90.00
_cell.angle_beta   90.00
_cell.angle_gamma   90.00
#
_symmetry.space_group_name_H-M   'P 1'
#
loop_
_entity.id
_entity.type
_entity.pdbx_description
1 polymer ?
#
loop_
_entity_poly.entity_id
_entity_poly.type
_entity_poly.pdbx_seq_one_letter_code
_entity_poly.pdbx_strand_id
1 'polypeptide(L)'
;MFNIAVSKRIFILPVLAVLAGVLILYPFFSSNFADIFFAVKTAISTHKLIIPAGFNLKYLVLFSGLILMSLTDMLFEIIYRFIPIFLMLAGVLFAYIANKPLINAFEALLIGLGIFILIDISKVGFYATGDVLTAGAIGTFVGRENIIIISVLAIILGRLITHFSVKIDGVFDKSKVKQFHMAFVPVLFLVAAILFKVSY
;
A
#
# COMPACT_ATOMS: atom_id res chain seq x y z
N MET A 1 -12.41 21.34 19.22
CA MET A 1 -11.09 21.98 19.03
C MET A 1 -10.05 20.87 19.18
N PHE A 2 -9.60 20.24 18.09
CA PHE A 2 -8.62 19.16 18.13
C PHE A 2 -7.24 19.74 18.43
N ASN A 3 -6.57 19.20 19.43
CA ASN A 3 -5.27 19.68 19.89
C ASN A 3 -4.17 19.24 18.91
N ILE A 4 -3.86 20.09 17.95
CA ILE A 4 -2.92 19.89 16.84
C ILE A 4 -1.49 19.56 17.32
N ALA A 5 -1.17 19.80 18.60
CA ALA A 5 0.16 19.58 19.15
C ALA A 5 0.54 18.09 19.34
N VAL A 6 -0.45 17.20 19.56
CA VAL A 6 -0.20 15.75 19.76
C VAL A 6 0.04 15.05 18.41
N SER A 7 -0.54 15.57 17.34
CA SER A 7 -0.44 15.01 15.99
C SER A 7 0.98 15.07 15.38
N LYS A 8 1.79 16.07 15.71
CA LYS A 8 3.07 16.32 14.97
C LYS A 8 4.15 15.23 15.16
N ARG A 9 4.21 14.56 16.30
CA ARG A 9 5.27 13.56 16.57
C ARG A 9 4.96 12.20 15.96
N ILE A 10 3.68 11.83 15.90
CA ILE A 10 3.20 10.56 15.32
C ILE A 10 3.31 10.57 13.79
N PHE A 11 3.33 11.75 13.20
CA PHE A 11 3.41 11.96 11.76
C PHE A 11 4.79 11.57 11.17
N ILE A 12 5.86 11.61 11.95
CA ILE A 12 7.23 11.39 11.46
C ILE A 12 7.42 9.94 10.97
N LEU A 13 6.97 8.94 11.71
CA LEU A 13 7.20 7.53 11.35
C LEU A 13 6.44 7.09 10.07
N PRO A 14 5.15 7.40 9.89
CA PRO A 14 4.48 7.17 8.61
C PRO A 14 5.13 7.92 7.45
N VAL A 15 5.57 9.18 7.64
CA VAL A 15 6.31 9.93 6.62
C VAL A 15 7.60 9.22 6.24
N LEU A 16 8.37 8.77 7.22
CA LEU A 16 9.60 8.01 6.97
C LEU A 16 9.33 6.70 6.25
N ALA A 17 8.23 6.01 6.56
CA ALA A 17 7.83 4.80 5.86
C ALA A 17 7.50 5.06 4.38
N VAL A 18 6.77 6.15 4.08
CA VAL A 18 6.50 6.54 2.68
C VAL A 18 7.78 6.93 1.97
N LEU A 19 8.62 7.74 2.57
CA LEU A 19 9.89 8.16 1.97
C LEU A 19 10.81 6.97 1.70
N ALA A 20 10.95 6.05 2.66
CA ALA A 20 11.72 4.82 2.48
C ALA A 20 11.15 3.96 1.35
N GLY A 21 9.83 3.76 1.29
CA GLY A 21 9.18 3.03 0.20
C GLY A 21 9.39 3.67 -1.17
N VAL A 22 9.28 5.00 -1.26
CA VAL A 22 9.56 5.75 -2.50
C VAL A 22 11.02 5.61 -2.91
N LEU A 23 11.97 5.71 -1.98
CA LEU A 23 13.39 5.53 -2.26
C LEU A 23 13.72 4.12 -2.75
N ILE A 24 13.11 3.09 -2.15
CA ILE A 24 13.26 1.69 -2.56
C ILE A 24 12.75 1.49 -4.00
N LEU A 25 11.63 2.13 -4.35
CA LEU A 25 11.00 2.02 -5.65
C LEU A 25 11.53 3.03 -6.68
N TYR A 26 12.39 3.96 -6.29
CA TYR A 26 12.91 5.00 -7.18
C TYR A 26 13.50 4.45 -8.49
N PRO A 27 14.36 3.39 -8.49
CA PRO A 27 14.88 2.84 -9.73
C PRO A 27 13.78 2.26 -10.63
N PHE A 28 12.75 1.65 -10.02
CA PHE A 28 11.60 1.13 -10.75
C PHE A 28 10.79 2.25 -11.39
N PHE A 29 10.47 3.31 -10.65
CA PHE A 29 9.74 4.45 -11.20
C PHE A 29 10.55 5.15 -12.29
N SER A 30 11.84 5.42 -12.07
CA SER A 30 12.69 6.11 -13.04
C SER A 30 12.79 5.36 -14.36
N SER A 31 12.96 4.04 -14.32
CA SER A 31 12.99 3.22 -15.54
C SER A 31 11.64 3.22 -16.26
N ASN A 32 10.53 3.01 -15.54
CA ASN A 32 9.22 3.00 -16.18
C ASN A 32 8.82 4.37 -16.75
N PHE A 33 9.17 5.48 -16.10
CA PHE A 33 8.95 6.81 -16.68
C PHE A 33 9.80 7.06 -17.93
N ALA A 34 11.06 6.62 -17.95
CA ALA A 34 11.89 6.70 -19.14
C ALA A 34 11.29 5.87 -20.30
N ASP A 35 10.77 4.68 -19.97
CA ASP A 35 10.10 3.80 -20.95
C ASP A 35 8.81 4.43 -21.50
N ILE A 36 7.99 5.06 -20.64
CA ILE A 36 6.81 5.82 -21.09
C ILE A 36 7.23 6.95 -22.02
N PHE A 37 8.22 7.74 -21.64
CA PHE A 37 8.71 8.85 -22.45
C PHE A 37 9.22 8.37 -23.81
N PHE A 38 9.99 7.27 -23.82
CA PHE A 38 10.47 6.64 -25.05
C PHE A 38 9.32 6.14 -25.93
N ALA A 39 8.33 5.45 -25.33
CA ALA A 39 7.15 4.95 -26.07
C ALA A 39 6.33 6.06 -26.69
N VAL A 40 6.09 7.16 -25.95
CA VAL A 40 5.38 8.35 -26.44
C VAL A 40 6.15 9.02 -27.57
N LYS A 41 7.46 9.25 -27.41
CA LYS A 41 8.32 9.84 -28.44
C LYS A 41 8.31 8.97 -29.71
N THR A 42 8.42 7.66 -29.58
CA THR A 42 8.39 6.72 -30.72
C THR A 42 7.03 6.69 -31.38
N ALA A 43 5.93 6.69 -30.62
CA ALA A 43 4.58 6.75 -31.17
C ALA A 43 4.33 8.00 -31.99
N ILE A 44 4.82 9.16 -31.53
CA ILE A 44 4.71 10.43 -32.27
C ILE A 44 5.53 10.38 -33.58
N SER A 45 6.75 9.82 -33.54
CA SER A 45 7.65 9.83 -34.70
C SER A 45 7.33 8.75 -35.74
N THR A 46 6.82 7.60 -35.33
CA THR A 46 6.60 6.42 -36.19
C THR A 46 5.15 6.06 -36.41
N HIS A 47 4.21 6.76 -35.75
CA HIS A 47 2.78 6.40 -35.67
C HIS A 47 2.51 4.96 -35.20
N LYS A 48 3.47 4.37 -34.47
CA LYS A 48 3.36 3.02 -33.88
C LYS A 48 3.72 3.09 -32.41
N LEU A 49 2.83 2.56 -31.55
CA LEU A 49 3.09 2.45 -30.12
C LEU A 49 3.97 1.21 -29.88
N ILE A 50 5.24 1.44 -29.53
CA ILE A 50 6.19 0.39 -29.15
C ILE A 50 6.35 0.48 -27.63
N ILE A 51 5.88 -0.54 -26.93
CA ILE A 51 6.03 -0.63 -25.46
C ILE A 51 7.33 -1.35 -25.16
N PRO A 52 8.27 -0.75 -24.41
CA PRO A 52 9.52 -1.40 -24.01
C PRO A 52 9.27 -2.69 -23.22
N ALA A 53 10.13 -3.69 -23.39
CA ALA A 53 9.98 -5.00 -22.78
C ALA A 53 10.07 -4.99 -21.25
N GLY A 54 10.70 -3.98 -20.65
CA GLY A 54 10.81 -3.81 -19.18
C GLY A 54 9.63 -3.08 -18.54
N PHE A 55 8.69 -2.54 -19.32
CA PHE A 55 7.61 -1.72 -18.82
C PHE A 55 6.57 -2.54 -18.06
N ASN A 56 6.43 -2.30 -16.77
CA ASN A 56 5.52 -3.04 -15.90
C ASN A 56 4.37 -2.16 -15.39
N LEU A 57 3.42 -1.87 -16.27
CA LEU A 57 2.24 -1.04 -15.97
C LEU A 57 1.46 -1.52 -14.74
N LYS A 58 1.39 -2.84 -14.53
CA LYS A 58 0.68 -3.44 -13.41
C LYS A 58 1.17 -2.89 -12.07
N TYR A 59 2.49 -2.95 -11.82
CA TYR A 59 3.06 -2.48 -10.56
C TYR A 59 3.16 -0.96 -10.49
N LEU A 60 3.28 -0.28 -11.62
CA LEU A 60 3.21 1.18 -11.65
C LEU A 60 1.85 1.68 -11.14
N VAL A 61 0.75 1.07 -11.60
CA VAL A 61 -0.62 1.40 -11.13
C VAL A 61 -0.77 1.10 -9.64
N LEU A 62 -0.31 -0.08 -9.19
CA LEU A 62 -0.38 -0.46 -7.77
C LEU A 62 0.34 0.56 -6.88
N PHE A 63 1.63 0.81 -7.15
CA PHE A 63 2.43 1.66 -6.27
C PHE A 63 2.02 3.13 -6.33
N SER A 64 1.59 3.64 -7.48
CA SER A 64 1.03 5.00 -7.57
C SER A 64 -0.23 5.14 -6.73
N GLY A 65 -1.12 4.15 -6.76
CA GLY A 65 -2.31 4.12 -5.92
C GLY A 65 -1.99 4.01 -4.44
N LEU A 66 -1.01 3.18 -4.06
CA LEU A 66 -0.58 3.04 -2.66
C LEU A 66 0.07 4.32 -2.12
N ILE A 67 0.86 5.03 -2.93
CA ILE A 67 1.42 6.34 -2.56
C ILE A 67 0.28 7.33 -2.32
N LEU A 68 -0.68 7.41 -3.24
CA LEU A 68 -1.83 8.32 -3.10
C LEU A 68 -2.64 8.01 -1.85
N MET A 69 -2.95 6.74 -1.58
CA MET A 69 -3.66 6.31 -0.37
C MET A 69 -2.85 6.60 0.89
N SER A 70 -1.54 6.36 0.88
CA SER A 70 -0.66 6.67 2.00
C SER A 70 -0.65 8.18 2.31
N LEU A 71 -0.62 9.03 1.29
CA LEU A 71 -0.67 10.47 1.47
C LEU A 71 -2.01 10.93 2.03
N THR A 72 -3.13 10.41 1.53
CA THR A 72 -4.46 10.76 2.04
C THR A 72 -4.68 10.25 3.47
N ASP A 73 -4.22 9.05 3.79
CA ASP A 73 -4.27 8.48 5.13
C ASP A 73 -3.45 9.31 6.13
N MET A 74 -2.25 9.76 5.71
CA MET A 74 -1.39 10.59 6.55
C MET A 74 -1.92 12.01 6.75
N LEU A 75 -2.46 12.64 5.70
CA LEU A 75 -2.83 14.05 5.74
C LEU A 75 -4.24 14.27 6.29
N PHE A 76 -5.16 13.34 6.02
CA PHE A 76 -6.59 13.49 6.30
C PHE A 76 -7.15 12.41 7.22
N GLU A 77 -6.36 11.39 7.56
CA GLU A 77 -6.80 10.21 8.32
C GLU A 77 -8.00 9.52 7.65
N ILE A 78 -8.10 9.66 6.31
CA ILE A 78 -9.20 9.13 5.52
C ILE A 78 -8.63 8.44 4.28
N ILE A 79 -9.05 7.19 4.08
CA ILE A 79 -8.82 6.47 2.83
C ILE A 79 -10.10 6.54 2.00
N TYR A 80 -10.04 7.22 0.87
CA TYR A 80 -11.17 7.28 -0.05
C TYR A 80 -11.44 5.89 -0.65
N ARG A 81 -12.54 5.27 -0.27
CA ARG A 81 -12.89 3.87 -0.60
C ARG A 81 -12.88 3.56 -2.11
N PHE A 82 -13.10 4.55 -2.96
CA PHE A 82 -13.07 4.35 -4.41
C PHE A 82 -11.66 4.00 -4.93
N ILE A 83 -10.58 4.48 -4.27
CA ILE A 83 -9.20 4.22 -4.71
C ILE A 83 -8.84 2.74 -4.57
N PRO A 84 -8.97 2.09 -3.38
CA PRO A 84 -8.69 0.66 -3.27
C PRO A 84 -9.65 -0.19 -4.11
N ILE A 85 -10.94 0.19 -4.26
CA ILE A 85 -11.88 -0.52 -5.13
C ILE A 85 -11.42 -0.45 -6.59
N PHE A 86 -11.02 0.72 -7.07
CA PHE A 86 -10.45 0.87 -8.41
C PHE A 86 -9.21 0.01 -8.60
N LEU A 87 -8.30 -0.02 -7.62
CA LEU A 87 -7.12 -0.88 -7.67
C LEU A 87 -7.49 -2.36 -7.69
N MET A 88 -8.48 -2.81 -6.91
CA MET A 88 -8.96 -4.21 -6.98
C MET A 88 -9.41 -4.58 -8.39
N LEU A 89 -10.22 -3.73 -9.01
CA LEU A 89 -10.69 -3.95 -10.39
C LEU A 89 -9.52 -3.95 -11.38
N ALA A 90 -8.60 -3.01 -11.25
CA ALA A 90 -7.40 -2.95 -12.09
C ALA A 90 -6.53 -4.21 -11.93
N GLY A 91 -6.33 -4.72 -10.70
CA GLY A 91 -5.58 -5.95 -10.44
C GLY A 91 -6.21 -7.18 -11.09
N VAL A 92 -7.53 -7.32 -10.99
CA VAL A 92 -8.29 -8.39 -11.67
C VAL A 92 -8.18 -8.25 -13.20
N LEU A 93 -8.28 -7.03 -13.73
CA LEU A 93 -8.14 -6.76 -15.16
C LEU A 93 -6.73 -7.13 -15.65
N PHE A 94 -5.68 -6.79 -14.92
CA PHE A 94 -4.31 -7.19 -15.26
C PHE A 94 -4.11 -8.71 -15.22
N ALA A 95 -4.76 -9.42 -14.29
CA ALA A 95 -4.74 -10.88 -14.26
C ALA A 95 -5.41 -11.46 -15.53
N TYR A 96 -6.53 -10.90 -15.95
CA TYR A 96 -7.24 -11.29 -17.17
C TYR A 96 -6.38 -11.05 -18.43
N ILE A 97 -5.82 -9.85 -18.59
CA ILE A 97 -4.97 -9.49 -19.74
C ILE A 97 -3.72 -10.39 -19.80
N ALA A 98 -3.16 -10.77 -18.64
CA ALA A 98 -2.01 -11.66 -18.55
C ALA A 98 -2.37 -13.16 -18.73
N ASN A 99 -3.60 -13.50 -19.09
CA ASN A 99 -4.12 -14.87 -19.18
C ASN A 99 -3.87 -15.72 -17.93
N LYS A 100 -3.85 -15.08 -16.74
CA LYS A 100 -3.75 -15.79 -15.47
C LYS A 100 -5.14 -16.21 -14.99
N PRO A 101 -5.27 -17.33 -14.26
CA PRO A 101 -6.54 -17.74 -13.69
C PRO A 101 -7.12 -16.64 -12.79
N LEU A 102 -8.29 -16.12 -13.11
CA LEU A 102 -8.96 -15.07 -12.33
C LEU A 102 -9.22 -15.49 -10.90
N ILE A 103 -9.44 -16.80 -10.68
CA ILE A 103 -9.65 -17.36 -9.34
C ILE A 103 -8.48 -17.00 -8.40
N ASN A 104 -7.24 -17.02 -8.88
CA ASN A 104 -6.06 -16.68 -8.06
C ASN A 104 -6.09 -15.21 -7.62
N ALA A 105 -6.58 -14.30 -8.47
CA ALA A 105 -6.71 -12.89 -8.11
C ALA A 105 -7.83 -12.68 -7.06
N PHE A 106 -8.95 -13.41 -7.21
CA PHE A 106 -10.05 -13.37 -6.23
C PHE A 106 -9.66 -14.04 -4.90
N GLU A 107 -8.96 -15.17 -4.92
CA GLU A 107 -8.43 -15.79 -3.70
C GLU A 107 -7.51 -14.83 -2.95
N ALA A 108 -6.57 -14.20 -3.64
CA ALA A 108 -5.66 -13.24 -3.03
C ALA A 108 -6.37 -12.00 -2.48
N LEU A 109 -7.41 -11.51 -3.18
CA LEU A 109 -8.29 -10.46 -2.68
C LEU A 109 -8.97 -10.87 -1.38
N LEU A 110 -9.62 -12.04 -1.37
CA LEU A 110 -10.33 -12.54 -0.19
C LEU A 110 -9.40 -12.80 0.99
N ILE A 111 -8.19 -13.30 0.74
CA ILE A 111 -7.17 -13.49 1.78
C ILE A 111 -6.75 -12.14 2.37
N GLY A 112 -6.46 -11.15 1.51
CA GLY A 112 -6.09 -9.79 1.96
C GLY A 112 -7.19 -9.15 2.82
N LEU A 113 -8.44 -9.21 2.37
CA LEU A 113 -9.58 -8.73 3.16
C LEU A 113 -9.77 -9.54 4.45
N GLY A 114 -9.73 -10.86 4.33
CA GLY A 114 -10.05 -11.79 5.42
C GLY A 114 -9.09 -11.68 6.60
N ILE A 115 -7.80 -11.54 6.36
CA ILE A 115 -6.79 -11.40 7.44
C ILE A 115 -7.13 -10.20 8.32
N PHE A 116 -7.39 -9.04 7.74
CA PHE A 116 -7.66 -7.82 8.51
C PHE A 116 -9.05 -7.83 9.15
N ILE A 117 -10.06 -8.41 8.49
CA ILE A 117 -11.39 -8.61 9.09
C ILE A 117 -11.30 -9.54 10.30
N LEU A 118 -10.57 -10.65 10.21
CA LEU A 118 -10.39 -11.58 11.33
C LEU A 118 -9.68 -10.94 12.53
N ILE A 119 -8.69 -10.08 12.28
CA ILE A 119 -8.00 -9.35 13.35
C ILE A 119 -8.93 -8.33 14.00
N ASP A 120 -9.74 -7.63 13.22
CA ASP A 120 -10.71 -6.67 13.76
C ASP A 120 -11.79 -7.37 14.61
N ILE A 121 -12.36 -8.47 14.12
CA ILE A 121 -13.33 -9.29 14.87
C ILE A 121 -12.71 -9.84 16.16
N SER A 122 -11.46 -10.27 16.14
CA SER A 122 -10.76 -10.81 17.31
C SER A 122 -10.41 -9.74 18.36
N LYS A 123 -10.70 -8.45 18.07
CA LYS A 123 -10.36 -7.29 18.92
C LYS A 123 -8.87 -7.19 19.28
N VAL A 124 -8.02 -7.87 18.52
CA VAL A 124 -6.56 -7.82 18.69
C VAL A 124 -5.96 -6.55 18.09
N GLY A 125 -6.68 -5.92 17.17
CA GLY A 125 -6.32 -4.64 16.56
C GLY A 125 -7.56 -3.94 16.00
N PHE A 126 -7.46 -2.63 15.79
CA PHE A 126 -8.49 -1.84 15.11
C PHE A 126 -7.91 -1.38 13.78
N TYR A 127 -8.47 -1.90 12.69
CA TYR A 127 -8.13 -1.46 11.34
C TYR A 127 -9.33 -0.76 10.73
N ALA A 128 -9.09 0.38 10.10
CA ALA A 128 -10.14 1.07 9.39
C ALA A 128 -10.57 0.26 8.14
N THR A 129 -11.83 0.41 7.73
CA THR A 129 -12.33 -0.25 6.51
C THR A 129 -11.45 0.02 5.29
N GLY A 130 -10.81 1.20 5.25
CA GLY A 130 -9.85 1.57 4.21
C GLY A 130 -8.61 0.69 4.18
N ASP A 131 -8.06 0.31 5.35
CA ASP A 131 -6.88 -0.57 5.46
C ASP A 131 -7.22 -1.96 4.95
N VAL A 132 -8.39 -2.48 5.33
CA VAL A 132 -8.92 -3.77 4.87
C VAL A 132 -9.03 -3.79 3.35
N LEU A 133 -9.67 -2.77 2.76
CA LEU A 133 -9.81 -2.66 1.32
C LEU A 133 -8.46 -2.53 0.62
N THR A 134 -7.50 -1.79 1.21
CA THR A 134 -6.15 -1.64 0.67
C THR A 134 -5.41 -2.98 0.63
N ALA A 135 -5.51 -3.79 1.68
CA ALA A 135 -4.91 -5.12 1.71
C ALA A 135 -5.52 -6.04 0.64
N GLY A 136 -6.85 -6.02 0.46
CA GLY A 136 -7.51 -6.71 -0.63
C GLY A 136 -7.03 -6.26 -2.01
N ALA A 137 -6.87 -4.94 -2.21
CA ALA A 137 -6.34 -4.39 -3.45
C ALA A 137 -4.91 -4.89 -3.73
N ILE A 138 -4.01 -4.81 -2.75
CA ILE A 138 -2.65 -5.34 -2.90
C ILE A 138 -2.69 -6.82 -3.30
N GLY A 139 -3.56 -7.62 -2.67
CA GLY A 139 -3.72 -9.04 -2.95
C GLY A 139 -3.94 -9.33 -4.43
N THR A 140 -4.82 -8.59 -5.12
CA THR A 140 -5.11 -8.80 -6.55
C THR A 140 -3.90 -8.61 -7.46
N PHE A 141 -2.91 -7.82 -7.02
CA PHE A 141 -1.69 -7.57 -7.79
C PHE A 141 -0.57 -8.57 -7.48
N VAL A 142 -0.39 -8.91 -6.19
CA VAL A 142 0.79 -9.68 -5.76
C VAL A 142 0.54 -11.19 -5.67
N GLY A 143 -0.73 -11.61 -5.59
CA GLY A 143 -1.13 -13.01 -5.45
C GLY A 143 -1.18 -13.47 -3.99
N ARG A 144 -1.71 -14.70 -3.78
CA ARG A 144 -2.07 -15.23 -2.46
C ARG A 144 -0.89 -15.38 -1.49
N GLU A 145 0.25 -15.85 -1.97
CA GLU A 145 1.40 -16.12 -1.10
C GLU A 145 2.01 -14.81 -0.60
N ASN A 146 2.22 -13.87 -1.51
CA ASN A 146 2.81 -12.58 -1.18
C ASN A 146 1.89 -11.72 -0.30
N ILE A 147 0.57 -11.76 -0.49
CA ILE A 147 -0.34 -10.97 0.35
C ILE A 147 -0.36 -11.46 1.80
N ILE A 148 -0.20 -12.76 2.04
CA ILE A 148 -0.08 -13.29 3.40
C ILE A 148 1.19 -12.73 4.06
N ILE A 149 2.33 -12.81 3.36
CA ILE A 149 3.61 -12.30 3.87
C ILE A 149 3.53 -10.79 4.12
N ILE A 150 2.99 -10.02 3.16
CA ILE A 150 2.81 -8.57 3.30
C ILE A 150 1.95 -8.26 4.51
N SER A 151 0.81 -8.93 4.66
CA SER A 151 -0.12 -8.66 5.76
C SER A 151 0.51 -8.97 7.13
N VAL A 152 1.17 -10.11 7.27
CA VAL A 152 1.82 -10.49 8.53
C VAL A 152 2.93 -9.52 8.89
N LEU A 153 3.83 -9.20 7.94
CA LEU A 153 4.92 -8.25 8.17
C LEU A 153 4.40 -6.84 8.47
N ALA A 154 3.37 -6.38 7.76
CA ALA A 154 2.77 -5.07 8.01
C ALA A 154 2.13 -4.98 9.40
N ILE A 155 1.46 -6.04 9.86
CA ILE A 155 0.88 -6.11 11.21
C ILE A 155 1.97 -6.06 12.28
N ILE A 156 3.03 -6.86 12.11
CA ILE A 156 4.16 -6.88 13.05
C ILE A 156 4.83 -5.50 13.08
N LEU A 157 5.15 -4.95 11.93
CA LEU A 157 5.82 -3.65 11.82
C LEU A 157 4.94 -2.52 12.35
N GLY A 158 3.64 -2.53 12.04
CA GLY A 158 2.68 -1.55 12.55
C GLY A 158 2.59 -1.58 14.08
N ARG A 159 2.58 -2.77 14.69
CA ARG A 159 2.61 -2.92 16.15
C ARG A 159 3.91 -2.44 16.76
N LEU A 160 5.04 -2.73 16.15
CA LEU A 160 6.34 -2.24 16.60
C LEU A 160 6.38 -0.71 16.55
N ILE A 161 5.97 -0.10 15.44
CA ILE A 161 5.91 1.35 15.29
C ILE A 161 5.02 1.98 16.35
N THR A 162 3.82 1.42 16.57
CA THR A 162 2.89 1.93 17.61
C THR A 162 3.51 1.80 18.99
N HIS A 163 4.14 0.67 19.31
CA HIS A 163 4.78 0.45 20.60
C HIS A 163 5.92 1.45 20.87
N PHE A 164 6.77 1.68 19.88
CA PHE A 164 7.86 2.65 20.00
C PHE A 164 7.35 4.09 20.08
N SER A 165 6.31 4.45 19.31
CA SER A 165 5.72 5.79 19.35
C SER A 165 5.15 6.11 20.73
N VAL A 166 4.42 5.18 21.35
CA VAL A 166 3.89 5.32 22.71
C VAL A 166 5.01 5.46 23.74
N LYS A 167 6.12 4.73 23.57
CA LYS A 167 7.25 4.77 24.50
C LYS A 167 8.06 6.07 24.41
N ILE A 168 8.20 6.65 23.21
CA ILE A 168 8.91 7.89 22.98
C ILE A 168 8.14 9.11 23.53
N ASP A 169 6.81 9.09 23.45
CA ASP A 169 5.99 10.22 23.89
C ASP A 169 5.82 10.32 25.42
N GLY A 170 6.33 9.33 26.20
CA GLY A 170 6.32 9.39 27.68
C GLY A 170 4.91 9.51 28.31
N VAL A 171 3.86 9.44 27.51
CA VAL A 171 2.47 9.63 27.91
C VAL A 171 1.83 8.27 28.12
N PHE A 172 2.08 7.66 29.28
CA PHE A 172 1.34 6.50 29.77
C PHE A 172 -0.05 6.92 30.30
N ASP A 173 -0.83 7.60 29.51
CA ASP A 173 -2.24 7.76 29.78
C ASP A 173 -3.00 6.67 29.02
N LYS A 174 -3.29 5.56 29.71
CA LYS A 174 -4.02 4.41 29.16
C LYS A 174 -5.38 4.79 28.53
N SER A 175 -5.94 5.93 28.93
CA SER A 175 -7.19 6.43 28.38
C SER A 175 -7.04 7.01 26.97
N LYS A 176 -5.84 7.50 26.62
CA LYS A 176 -5.53 8.06 25.30
C LYS A 176 -5.06 7.01 24.30
N VAL A 177 -4.55 5.86 24.75
CA VAL A 177 -4.11 4.75 23.87
C VAL A 177 -5.27 4.19 23.03
N LYS A 178 -6.52 4.27 23.51
CA LYS A 178 -7.71 3.84 22.76
C LYS A 178 -8.06 4.72 21.54
N GLN A 179 -7.45 5.90 21.41
CA GLN A 179 -7.74 6.85 20.31
C GLN A 179 -6.59 6.96 19.31
N PHE A 180 -5.58 6.09 19.41
CA PHE A 180 -4.43 6.11 18.51
C PHE A 180 -4.78 5.43 17.18
N HIS A 181 -5.25 6.21 16.24
CA HIS A 181 -5.33 5.81 14.85
C HIS A 181 -3.97 6.10 14.19
N MET A 182 -3.18 5.06 13.97
CA MET A 182 -1.98 5.17 13.15
C MET A 182 -2.37 5.02 11.68
N ALA A 183 -1.86 5.92 10.84
CA ALA A 183 -1.92 5.74 9.40
C ALA A 183 -1.23 4.41 9.04
N PHE A 184 -2.00 3.39 8.67
CA PHE A 184 -1.50 2.02 8.46
C PHE A 184 -1.10 1.75 7.00
N VAL A 185 -1.74 2.43 6.05
CA VAL A 185 -1.42 2.28 4.62
C VAL A 185 0.05 2.55 4.29
N PRO A 186 0.74 3.56 4.90
CA PRO A 186 2.18 3.75 4.73
C PRO A 186 3.01 2.51 5.08
N VAL A 187 2.59 1.75 6.10
CA VAL A 187 3.28 0.52 6.50
C VAL A 187 3.05 -0.60 5.49
N LEU A 188 1.81 -0.77 5.03
CA LEU A 188 1.48 -1.70 3.95
C LEU A 188 2.26 -1.38 2.67
N PHE A 189 2.35 -0.10 2.30
CA PHE A 189 3.12 0.36 1.16
C PHE A 189 4.61 0.02 1.29
N LEU A 190 5.21 0.33 2.44
CA LEU A 190 6.63 0.04 2.69
C LEU A 190 6.93 -1.46 2.58
N VAL A 191 6.13 -2.31 3.21
CA VAL A 191 6.32 -3.77 3.16
C VAL A 191 6.14 -4.30 1.74
N ALA A 192 5.13 -3.83 1.02
CA ALA A 192 4.92 -4.20 -0.37
C ALA A 192 6.10 -3.78 -1.27
N ALA A 193 6.67 -2.59 -1.04
CA ALA A 193 7.84 -2.09 -1.76
C ALA A 193 9.09 -2.93 -1.49
N ILE A 194 9.34 -3.30 -0.23
CA ILE A 194 10.48 -4.16 0.16
C ILE A 194 10.36 -5.52 -0.52
N LEU A 195 9.19 -6.17 -0.43
CA LEU A 195 8.99 -7.49 -1.03
C LEU A 195 9.08 -7.45 -2.56
N PHE A 196 8.56 -6.39 -3.18
CA PHE A 196 8.73 -6.17 -4.62
C PHE A 196 10.21 -6.11 -5.00
N LYS A 197 11.02 -5.32 -4.27
CA LYS A 197 12.45 -5.19 -4.53
C LYS A 197 13.24 -6.49 -4.36
N VAL A 198 12.82 -7.36 -3.43
CA VAL A 198 13.46 -8.67 -3.19
C VAL A 198 13.07 -9.69 -4.27
N SER A 199 11.87 -9.55 -4.85
CA SER A 199 11.33 -10.49 -5.86
C SER A 199 11.71 -10.15 -7.30
N TYR A 200 12.23 -8.94 -7.53
CA TYR A 200 12.69 -8.39 -8.82
C TYR A 200 14.15 -7.99 -8.78
#